data_a9353cc0d8a05210767463eb6399ca05
#
_entry.id   a9353cc0d8a05210767463eb6399ca05
#
_cell.length_a   1.000
_cell.length_b   1.000
_cell.length_c   1.000
_cell.angle_alpha   90.00
_cell.angle_beta   90.00
_cell.angle_gamma   90.00
#
_symmetry.space_group_name_H-M   'P 1'
#
loop_
_entity.id
_entity.type
_entity.pdbx_description
1 polymer ?
#
loop_
_entity_poly.entity_id
_entity_poly.type
_entity_poly.pdbx_seq_one_letter_code
_entity_poly.pdbx_strand_id
1 'polypeptide(L)'
;MTEFYYFSTAWCGPCKAFKPVVQQAVGELGIPMQYVDAEQNADLAAKYSIRSVPTIVVAQSGQPIYRNTGTMSKQQLLAVLQQFR
;
A
#
# COMPACT_ATOMS: atom_id res chain seq x y z
N MET A 1 -3.64 16.18 4.41
CA MET A 1 -4.02 14.88 5.00
C MET A 1 -3.28 13.76 4.31
N THR A 2 -2.69 12.84 5.07
CA THR A 2 -1.92 11.75 4.51
C THR A 2 -2.80 10.51 4.35
N GLU A 3 -2.71 9.88 3.18
CA GLU A 3 -3.49 8.70 2.85
C GLU A 3 -2.56 7.55 2.53
N PHE A 4 -2.91 6.35 3.00
CA PHE A 4 -2.10 5.15 2.82
C PHE A 4 -2.92 4.11 2.07
N TYR A 5 -2.38 3.60 0.96
CA TYR A 5 -3.07 2.62 0.13
C TYR A 5 -2.23 1.38 -0.07
N TYR A 6 -2.88 0.23 -0.02
CA TYR A 6 -2.31 -1.06 -0.38
C TYR A 6 -3.12 -1.62 -1.54
N PHE A 7 -2.53 -1.61 -2.73
CA PHE A 7 -3.18 -2.11 -3.93
C PHE A 7 -2.85 -3.58 -4.16
N SER A 8 -3.87 -4.38 -4.39
CA SER A 8 -3.73 -5.80 -4.63
C SER A 8 -4.81 -6.27 -5.60
N THR A 9 -4.76 -7.56 -5.96
CA THR A 9 -5.83 -8.21 -6.71
C THR A 9 -6.13 -9.56 -6.08
N ALA A 10 -7.31 -10.10 -6.35
CA ALA A 10 -7.76 -11.35 -5.74
C ALA A 10 -6.92 -12.56 -6.14
N TRP A 11 -6.31 -12.50 -7.34
CA TRP A 11 -5.53 -13.62 -7.88
C TRP A 11 -4.02 -13.50 -7.61
N CYS A 12 -3.59 -12.47 -6.95
CA CYS A 12 -2.17 -12.18 -6.73
C CYS A 12 -1.64 -12.95 -5.52
N GLY A 13 -0.80 -13.96 -5.76
CA GLY A 13 -0.18 -14.75 -4.70
C GLY A 13 0.72 -13.92 -3.77
N PRO A 14 1.69 -13.15 -4.33
CA PRO A 14 2.54 -12.30 -3.49
C PRO A 14 1.76 -11.29 -2.66
N CYS A 15 0.63 -10.78 -3.17
CA CYS A 15 -0.22 -9.86 -2.43
C CYS A 15 -0.80 -10.53 -1.18
N LYS A 16 -1.23 -11.79 -1.32
CA LYS A 16 -1.80 -12.54 -0.20
C LYS A 16 -0.76 -12.81 0.88
N ALA A 17 0.46 -13.13 0.47
CA ALA A 17 1.55 -13.39 1.40
C ALA A 17 2.02 -12.10 2.09
N PHE A 18 2.01 -10.99 1.39
CA PHE A 18 2.48 -9.72 1.92
C PHE A 18 1.46 -9.02 2.81
N LYS A 19 0.16 -9.27 2.59
CA LYS A 19 -0.89 -8.58 3.33
C LYS A 19 -0.75 -8.70 4.85
N PRO A 20 -0.49 -9.90 5.42
CA PRO A 20 -0.29 -9.99 6.87
C PRO A 20 0.87 -9.14 7.37
N VAL A 21 1.94 -9.04 6.59
CA VAL A 21 3.09 -8.19 6.95
C VAL A 21 2.67 -6.72 7.01
N VAL A 22 1.91 -6.29 6.01
CA VAL A 22 1.39 -4.92 5.96
C VAL A 22 0.47 -4.66 7.16
N GLN A 23 -0.44 -5.59 7.44
CA GLN A 23 -1.37 -5.44 8.56
C GLN A 23 -0.64 -5.31 9.89
N GLN A 24 0.41 -6.11 10.10
CA GLN A 24 1.21 -6.03 11.33
C GLN A 24 1.92 -4.69 11.44
N ALA A 25 2.55 -4.26 10.36
CA ALA A 25 3.31 -3.01 10.36
C ALA A 25 2.39 -1.80 10.64
N VAL A 26 1.27 -1.71 9.95
CA VAL A 26 0.35 -0.59 10.14
C VAL A 26 -0.32 -0.63 11.51
N GLY A 27 -0.56 -1.83 12.04
CA GLY A 27 -1.09 -1.99 13.39
C GLY A 27 -0.14 -1.45 14.44
N GLU A 28 1.15 -1.72 14.28
CA GLU A 28 2.16 -1.24 15.22
C GLU A 28 2.31 0.28 15.17
N LEU A 29 2.14 0.86 14.00
CA LEU A 29 2.32 2.30 13.81
C LEU A 29 1.02 3.11 13.95
N GLY A 30 -0.11 2.44 14.06
CA GLY A 30 -1.40 3.11 14.13
C GLY A 30 -1.78 3.81 12.83
N ILE A 31 -1.38 3.24 11.69
CA ILE A 31 -1.64 3.83 10.38
C ILE A 31 -2.97 3.31 9.81
N PRO A 32 -3.84 4.21 9.34
CA PRO A 32 -5.10 3.80 8.70
C PRO A 32 -4.85 3.43 7.23
N MET A 33 -4.43 2.20 6.97
CA MET A 33 -4.18 1.70 5.63
C MET A 33 -5.49 1.35 4.93
N GLN A 34 -5.66 1.83 3.71
CA GLN A 34 -6.78 1.47 2.86
C GLN A 34 -6.36 0.33 1.95
N TYR A 35 -7.09 -0.79 2.01
CA TYR A 35 -6.81 -1.97 1.20
C TYR A 35 -7.72 -1.91 -0.04
N VAL A 36 -7.09 -1.80 -1.21
CA VAL A 36 -7.81 -1.56 -2.46
C VAL A 36 -7.57 -2.69 -3.44
N ASP A 37 -8.67 -3.25 -3.97
CA ASP A 37 -8.60 -4.18 -5.09
C ASP A 37 -8.45 -3.35 -6.37
N ALA A 38 -7.29 -3.47 -7.03
CA ALA A 38 -6.98 -2.64 -8.18
C ALA A 38 -7.90 -2.91 -9.38
N GLU A 39 -8.43 -4.12 -9.49
CA GLU A 39 -9.34 -4.46 -10.59
C GLU A 39 -10.74 -3.88 -10.37
N GLN A 40 -11.19 -3.87 -9.12
CA GLN A 40 -12.52 -3.37 -8.79
C GLN A 40 -12.55 -1.85 -8.57
N ASN A 41 -11.37 -1.25 -8.45
CA ASN A 41 -11.23 0.19 -8.26
C ASN A 41 -10.29 0.76 -9.31
N ALA A 42 -10.63 0.50 -10.58
CA ALA A 42 -9.77 0.87 -11.71
C ALA A 42 -9.49 2.38 -11.76
N ASP A 43 -10.45 3.20 -11.38
CA ASP A 43 -10.27 4.65 -11.38
C ASP A 43 -9.20 5.08 -10.39
N LEU A 44 -9.21 4.50 -9.19
CA LEU A 44 -8.22 4.82 -8.17
C LEU A 44 -6.85 4.30 -8.56
N ALA A 45 -6.80 3.08 -9.11
CA ALA A 45 -5.55 2.50 -9.61
C ALA A 45 -4.95 3.36 -10.72
N ALA A 46 -5.79 3.85 -11.63
CA ALA A 46 -5.34 4.74 -12.71
C ALA A 46 -4.82 6.06 -12.15
N LYS A 47 -5.52 6.61 -11.15
CA LYS A 47 -5.12 7.88 -10.53
C LYS A 47 -3.69 7.81 -10.01
N TYR A 48 -3.31 6.69 -9.40
CA TYR A 48 -1.97 6.52 -8.83
C TYR A 48 -1.04 5.72 -9.74
N SER A 49 -1.42 5.49 -10.98
CA SER A 49 -0.60 4.81 -12.00
C SER A 49 -0.15 3.42 -11.55
N ILE A 50 -1.07 2.65 -10.99
CA ILE A 50 -0.78 1.31 -10.51
C ILE A 50 -0.71 0.36 -11.71
N ARG A 51 0.47 -0.21 -11.96
CA ARG A 51 0.70 -1.11 -13.08
C ARG A 51 0.93 -2.55 -12.67
N SER A 52 1.29 -2.75 -11.43
CA SER A 52 1.50 -4.10 -10.91
C SER A 52 1.13 -4.12 -9.43
N VAL A 53 0.96 -5.32 -8.89
CA VAL A 53 0.57 -5.52 -7.50
C VAL A 53 1.50 -6.54 -6.86
N PRO A 54 1.75 -6.45 -5.55
CA PRO A 54 1.25 -5.44 -4.63
C PRO A 54 1.98 -4.10 -4.82
N THR A 55 1.29 -3.01 -4.53
CA THR A 55 1.91 -1.69 -4.53
C THR A 55 1.40 -0.91 -3.32
N ILE A 56 2.32 -0.27 -2.62
CA ILE A 56 1.98 0.64 -1.52
C ILE A 56 2.17 2.07 -2.01
N VAL A 57 1.16 2.90 -1.77
CA VAL A 57 1.21 4.32 -2.11
C VAL A 57 0.93 5.12 -0.85
N VAL A 58 1.74 6.13 -0.61
CA VAL A 58 1.44 7.16 0.38
C VAL A 58 1.15 8.43 -0.40
N ALA A 59 0.01 9.03 -0.12
CA ALA A 59 -0.44 10.24 -0.82
C ALA A 59 -0.74 11.33 0.19
N GLN A 60 -0.62 12.57 -0.27
CA GLN A 60 -0.96 13.72 0.53
C GLN A 60 -1.86 14.61 -0.30
N SER A 61 -3.09 14.80 0.18
CA SER A 61 -4.10 15.58 -0.53
C SER A 61 -4.25 15.15 -1.99
N GLY A 62 -4.28 13.83 -2.21
CA GLY A 62 -4.45 13.25 -3.54
C GLY A 62 -3.21 13.18 -4.40
N GLN A 63 -2.05 13.60 -3.88
CA GLN A 63 -0.78 13.57 -4.61
C GLN A 63 0.12 12.45 -4.05
N PRO A 64 0.60 11.53 -4.89
CA PRO A 64 1.49 10.48 -4.40
C PRO A 64 2.83 11.08 -3.98
N ILE A 65 3.26 10.76 -2.75
CA ILE A 65 4.55 11.21 -2.23
C ILE A 65 5.51 10.04 -2.02
N TYR A 66 5.01 8.81 -2.07
CA TYR A 66 5.82 7.61 -1.99
C TYR A 66 5.11 6.46 -2.68
N ARG A 67 5.87 5.62 -3.35
CA ARG A 67 5.35 4.41 -4.00
C ARG A 67 6.39 3.31 -3.90
N ASN A 68 5.93 2.11 -3.55
CA ASN A 68 6.77 0.93 -3.63
C ASN A 68 5.98 -0.19 -4.30
N THR A 69 6.55 -0.74 -5.37
CA THR A 69 5.97 -1.87 -6.08
C THR A 69 6.70 -3.14 -5.66
N GLY A 70 5.94 -4.19 -5.36
CA GLY A 70 6.49 -5.45 -4.90
C GLY A 70 6.44 -5.57 -3.38
N THR A 71 7.03 -6.64 -2.87
CA THR A 71 7.03 -6.91 -1.44
C THR A 71 8.27 -6.32 -0.77
N MET A 72 8.21 -6.22 0.55
CA MET A 72 9.36 -5.83 1.35
C MET A 72 9.25 -6.48 2.71
N SER A 73 10.35 -6.51 3.46
CA SER A 73 10.33 -7.07 4.79
C SER A 73 9.55 -6.15 5.74
N LYS A 74 9.09 -6.74 6.85
CA LYS A 74 8.38 -5.94 7.86
C LYS A 74 9.25 -4.79 8.38
N GLN A 75 10.54 -5.05 8.60
CA GLN A 75 11.45 -4.02 9.09
C GLN A 75 11.59 -2.86 8.11
N GLN A 76 11.72 -3.19 6.82
CA GLN A 76 11.80 -2.16 5.78
C GLN A 76 10.51 -1.35 5.73
N LEU A 77 9.38 -2.03 5.79
CA LEU A 77 8.08 -1.39 5.74
C LEU A 77 7.87 -0.45 6.93
N LEU A 78 8.22 -0.90 8.14
CA LEU A 78 8.13 -0.07 9.33
C LEU A 78 8.99 1.19 9.19
N ALA A 79 10.22 1.05 8.71
CA ALA A 79 11.12 2.18 8.54
C ALA A 79 10.56 3.21 7.55
N VAL A 80 9.97 2.73 6.45
CA VAL A 80 9.39 3.60 5.45
C VAL A 80 8.15 4.31 5.99
N LEU A 81 7.20 3.55 6.54
CA LEU A 81 5.91 4.13 6.95
C LEU A 81 6.04 5.09 8.13
N GLN A 82 7.02 4.89 8.99
CA GLN A 82 7.27 5.81 10.10
C GLN A 82 7.51 7.24 9.62
N GLN A 83 8.09 7.39 8.44
CA GLN A 83 8.41 8.71 7.90
C GLN A 83 7.17 9.52 7.54
N PHE A 84 6.05 8.85 7.36
CA PHE A 84 4.84 9.49 6.86
C PHE A 84 3.71 9.58 7.87
N ARG A 85 3.85 8.94 9.01
CA ARG A 85 2.79 8.97 10.00
C ARG A 85 2.81 10.23 10.86
#